data_737b86d2008301ee46b50125666fe022
#
_entry.id   737b86d2008301ee46b50125666fe022
#
_cell.length_a   1.000
_cell.length_b   1.000
_cell.length_c   1.000
_cell.angle_alpha   90.00
_cell.angle_beta   90.00
_cell.angle_gamma   90.00
#
_symmetry.space_group_name_H-M   'P 1'
#
loop_
_entity.id
_entity.type
_entity.pdbx_description
1 polymer ?
#
loop_
_entity_poly.entity_id
_entity_poly.type
_entity_poly.pdbx_seq_one_letter_code
_entity_poly.pdbx_strand_id
1 'polypeptide(L)'
;SGKWLAASLITGNSVMRDAVEQAQYRSGGEVTAAEGGVNATFSAVLGRNLGVLANPAAAVIVLALLGLLVWLLVTKRCRFALERASLLSLAIAFAVPFVWYFLLRNHSLVHCWMTYRNLSAAVFALSGGLCFGLKGNGFPEN
;
A
#
# COMPACT_ATOMS: atom_id res chain seq x y z
N SER A 1 8.31 6.95 28.31
CA SER A 1 7.48 7.21 28.70
C SER A 1 6.52 7.11 29.84
N GLY A 2 6.43 8.18 30.68
CA GLY A 2 5.60 8.23 31.87
C GLY A 2 4.09 8.03 31.65
N LYS A 3 3.60 8.35 30.44
CA LYS A 3 2.17 8.16 30.09
C LYS A 3 1.72 6.70 30.16
N TRP A 4 2.55 5.76 29.70
CA TRP A 4 2.25 4.33 29.72
C TRP A 4 2.22 3.77 31.14
N LEU A 5 3.16 4.24 31.96
CA LEU A 5 3.23 3.84 33.37
C LEU A 5 2.03 4.38 34.15
N ALA A 6 1.67 5.64 33.94
CA ALA A 6 0.49 6.24 34.56
C ALA A 6 -0.80 5.52 34.13
N ALA A 7 -0.96 5.22 32.84
CA ALA A 7 -2.11 4.47 32.33
C ALA A 7 -2.19 3.07 32.96
N SER A 8 -1.09 2.35 33.07
CA SER A 8 -1.06 1.03 33.72
C SER A 8 -1.43 1.08 35.21
N LEU A 9 -0.99 2.13 35.91
CA LEU A 9 -1.34 2.33 37.33
C LEU A 9 -2.81 2.66 37.53
N ILE A 10 -3.39 3.45 36.62
CA ILE A 10 -4.81 3.87 36.70
C ILE A 10 -5.75 2.70 36.33
N THR A 11 -5.41 1.93 35.30
CA THR A 11 -6.26 0.85 34.79
C THR A 11 -6.07 -0.48 35.53
N GLY A 12 -4.99 -0.63 36.29
CA GLY A 12 -4.58 -1.90 36.92
C GLY A 12 -4.08 -2.94 35.90
N ASN A 13 -4.04 -2.62 34.62
CA ASN A 13 -3.62 -3.49 33.53
C ASN A 13 -2.25 -3.07 32.96
N SER A 14 -1.47 -4.03 32.50
CA SER A 14 -0.22 -3.74 31.81
C SER A 14 -0.50 -3.24 30.38
N VAL A 15 -0.58 -1.93 30.20
CA VAL A 15 -0.81 -1.30 28.88
C VAL A 15 0.23 -1.75 27.84
N MET A 16 1.46 -2.05 28.29
CA MET A 16 2.51 -2.56 27.39
C MET A 16 2.20 -3.99 26.93
N ARG A 17 1.71 -4.83 27.82
CA ARG A 17 1.32 -6.21 27.47
C ARG A 17 0.15 -6.19 26.49
N ASP A 18 -0.88 -5.39 26.76
CA ASP A 18 -2.03 -5.24 25.88
C ASP A 18 -1.60 -4.71 24.50
N ALA A 19 -0.65 -3.78 24.45
CA ALA A 19 -0.12 -3.27 23.18
C ALA A 19 0.64 -4.35 22.39
N VAL A 20 1.41 -5.19 23.06
CA VAL A 20 2.12 -6.31 22.42
C VAL A 20 1.14 -7.37 21.93
N GLU A 21 0.15 -7.75 22.73
CA GLU A 21 -0.91 -8.68 22.34
C GLU A 21 -1.68 -8.17 21.12
N GLN A 22 -2.04 -6.88 21.10
CA GLN A 22 -2.69 -6.24 19.95
C GLN A 22 -1.78 -6.19 18.71
N ALA A 23 -0.49 -5.94 18.88
CA ALA A 23 0.46 -5.96 17.78
C ALA A 23 0.61 -7.37 17.19
N GLN A 24 0.72 -8.38 18.02
CA GLN A 24 0.76 -9.79 17.62
C GLN A 24 -0.51 -10.20 16.88
N TYR A 25 -1.67 -9.85 17.41
CA TYR A 25 -2.96 -10.09 16.77
C TYR A 25 -3.05 -9.46 15.38
N ARG A 26 -2.62 -8.21 15.24
CA ARG A 26 -2.67 -7.47 13.96
C ARG A 26 -1.65 -7.94 12.93
N SER A 27 -0.48 -8.41 13.39
CA SER A 27 0.61 -8.81 12.51
C SER A 27 0.44 -10.19 11.87
N GLY A 28 -0.36 -11.04 12.45
CA GLY A 28 -0.65 -12.36 11.90
C GLY A 28 -0.61 -13.41 13.00
N GLY A 29 -1.72 -13.95 13.30
CA GLY A 29 -1.99 -15.04 14.17
C GLY A 29 -3.30 -15.66 13.75
N GLU A 30 -3.79 -16.60 14.51
CA GLU A 30 -5.11 -17.15 14.30
C GLU A 30 -6.14 -16.05 14.54
N VAL A 31 -6.94 -15.78 13.52
CA VAL A 31 -8.13 -14.93 13.66
C VAL A 31 -9.12 -15.73 14.51
N THR A 32 -9.59 -15.14 15.58
CA THR A 32 -10.57 -15.82 16.45
C THR A 32 -11.84 -16.18 15.65
N ALA A 33 -12.50 -17.24 16.04
CA ALA A 33 -13.74 -17.69 15.38
C ALA A 33 -14.81 -16.59 15.28
N ALA A 34 -14.82 -15.64 16.21
CA ALA A 34 -15.67 -14.45 16.21
C ALA A 34 -15.43 -13.50 15.02
N GLU A 35 -14.24 -13.55 14.42
CA GLU A 35 -13.82 -12.69 13.30
C GLU A 35 -13.70 -13.44 11.97
N GLY A 36 -14.26 -14.64 11.88
CA GLY A 36 -14.35 -15.39 10.63
C GLY A 36 -13.30 -16.47 10.42
N GLY A 37 -12.42 -16.75 11.41
CA GLY A 37 -11.55 -17.93 11.44
C GLY A 37 -10.58 -18.10 10.26
N VAL A 38 -10.30 -17.03 9.50
CA VAL A 38 -9.47 -17.10 8.31
C VAL A 38 -8.02 -16.82 8.67
N ASN A 39 -7.15 -17.77 8.36
CA ASN A 39 -5.71 -17.57 8.49
C ASN A 39 -5.24 -16.50 7.49
N ALA A 40 -4.75 -15.36 7.98
CA ALA A 40 -4.38 -14.22 7.16
C ALA A 40 -3.04 -14.46 6.45
N THR A 41 -3.08 -15.12 5.30
CA THR A 41 -1.92 -15.20 4.41
C THR A 41 -1.74 -13.87 3.66
N PHE A 42 -0.50 -13.54 3.30
CA PHE A 42 -0.21 -12.32 2.53
C PHE A 42 -0.97 -12.31 1.19
N SER A 43 -1.07 -13.46 0.52
CA SER A 43 -1.81 -13.58 -0.74
C SER A 43 -3.31 -13.32 -0.57
N ALA A 44 -3.92 -13.82 0.51
CA ALA A 44 -5.33 -13.55 0.80
C ALA A 44 -5.59 -12.07 1.09
N VAL A 45 -4.71 -11.44 1.88
CA VAL A 45 -4.77 -10.00 2.17
C VAL A 45 -4.64 -9.19 0.89
N LEU A 46 -3.63 -9.51 0.07
CA LEU A 46 -3.38 -8.81 -1.17
C LEU A 46 -4.57 -8.96 -2.14
N GLY A 47 -5.04 -10.19 -2.35
CA GLY A 47 -6.18 -10.47 -3.22
C GLY A 47 -7.44 -9.74 -2.78
N ARG A 48 -7.71 -9.69 -1.47
CA ARG A 48 -8.89 -9.01 -0.94
C ARG A 48 -8.81 -7.49 -1.09
N ASN A 49 -7.66 -6.89 -0.86
CA ASN A 49 -7.46 -5.45 -1.02
C ASN A 49 -7.37 -5.03 -2.50
N LEU A 50 -6.74 -5.84 -3.36
CA LEU A 50 -6.75 -5.62 -4.82
C LEU A 50 -8.12 -5.88 -5.45
N GLY A 51 -9.03 -6.57 -4.76
CA GLY A 51 -10.38 -6.83 -5.23
C GLY A 51 -11.17 -5.56 -5.56
N VAL A 52 -10.76 -4.40 -5.03
CA VAL A 52 -11.32 -3.10 -5.45
C VAL A 52 -11.14 -2.84 -6.95
N LEU A 53 -10.06 -3.38 -7.55
CA LEU A 53 -9.81 -3.27 -8.99
C LEU A 53 -10.74 -4.16 -9.83
N ALA A 54 -11.47 -5.08 -9.19
CA ALA A 54 -12.55 -5.83 -9.85
C ALA A 54 -13.77 -4.95 -10.16
N ASN A 55 -13.85 -3.73 -9.60
CA ASN A 55 -14.83 -2.74 -10.03
C ASN A 55 -14.53 -2.36 -11.49
N PRO A 56 -15.49 -2.50 -12.42
CA PRO A 56 -15.25 -2.26 -13.85
C PRO A 56 -14.71 -0.86 -14.14
N ALA A 57 -15.19 0.17 -13.44
CA ALA A 57 -14.72 1.55 -13.63
C ALA A 57 -13.25 1.71 -13.22
N ALA A 58 -12.85 1.13 -12.08
CA ALA A 58 -11.46 1.15 -11.63
C ALA A 58 -10.55 0.38 -12.60
N ALA A 59 -10.99 -0.80 -13.05
CA ALA A 59 -10.26 -1.61 -14.01
C ALA A 59 -10.02 -0.88 -15.34
N VAL A 60 -11.06 -0.23 -15.88
CA VAL A 60 -10.95 0.55 -17.13
C VAL A 60 -9.93 1.69 -16.98
N ILE A 61 -9.96 2.43 -15.88
CA ILE A 61 -9.00 3.52 -15.63
C ILE A 61 -7.57 2.99 -15.58
N VAL A 62 -7.33 1.92 -14.82
CA VAL A 62 -5.99 1.32 -14.69
C VAL A 62 -5.49 0.80 -16.03
N LEU A 63 -6.33 0.08 -16.78
CA LEU A 63 -5.97 -0.43 -18.10
C LEU A 63 -5.71 0.68 -19.11
N ALA A 64 -6.49 1.77 -19.08
CA ALA A 64 -6.26 2.94 -19.94
C ALA A 64 -4.92 3.63 -19.64
N LEU A 65 -4.58 3.80 -18.36
CA LEU A 65 -3.30 4.39 -17.94
C LEU A 65 -2.11 3.48 -18.33
N LEU A 66 -2.22 2.18 -18.12
CA LEU A 66 -1.20 1.21 -18.53
C LEU A 66 -1.06 1.18 -20.06
N GLY A 67 -2.17 1.18 -20.80
CA GLY A 67 -2.18 1.21 -22.26
C GLY A 67 -1.52 2.49 -22.79
N LEU A 68 -1.84 3.64 -22.21
CA LEU A 68 -1.21 4.92 -22.56
C LEU A 68 0.30 4.87 -22.31
N LEU A 69 0.73 4.36 -21.15
CA LEU A 69 2.13 4.22 -20.81
C LEU A 69 2.87 3.34 -21.83
N VAL A 70 2.34 2.15 -22.09
CA VAL A 70 2.94 1.22 -23.08
C VAL A 70 3.01 1.88 -24.45
N TRP A 71 1.94 2.56 -24.89
CA TRP A 71 1.92 3.26 -26.17
C TRP A 71 3.00 4.35 -26.24
N LEU A 72 3.16 5.17 -25.20
CA LEU A 72 4.19 6.22 -25.15
C LEU A 72 5.61 5.64 -25.21
N LEU A 73 5.86 4.54 -24.52
CA LEU A 73 7.16 3.87 -24.49
C LEU A 73 7.48 3.18 -25.82
N VAL A 74 6.52 2.43 -26.39
CA VAL A 74 6.70 1.70 -27.65
C VAL A 74 6.89 2.65 -28.84
N THR A 75 6.13 3.74 -28.86
CA THR A 75 6.26 4.76 -29.93
C THR A 75 7.51 5.63 -29.78
N LYS A 76 8.30 5.43 -28.73
CA LYS A 76 9.51 6.22 -28.41
C LYS A 76 9.25 7.73 -28.37
N ARG A 77 8.00 8.13 -28.13
CA ARG A 77 7.63 9.56 -27.99
C ARG A 77 8.15 10.16 -26.68
N CYS A 78 8.37 9.31 -25.69
CA CYS A 78 8.91 9.70 -24.39
C CYS A 78 10.07 8.78 -24.02
N ARG A 79 11.00 9.31 -23.26
CA ARG A 79 12.03 8.55 -22.54
C ARG A 79 11.84 8.74 -21.05
N PHE A 80 12.17 7.70 -20.31
CA PHE A 80 12.12 7.78 -18.85
C PHE A 80 13.43 8.38 -18.34
N ALA A 81 13.34 9.52 -17.70
CA ALA A 81 14.50 10.28 -17.18
C ALA A 81 14.18 10.83 -15.78
N LEU A 82 14.30 9.96 -14.79
CA LEU A 82 14.17 10.33 -13.37
C LEU A 82 15.54 10.31 -12.71
N GLU A 83 15.77 11.29 -11.87
CA GLU A 83 16.91 11.29 -10.97
C GLU A 83 16.82 10.10 -9.99
N ARG A 84 17.97 9.51 -9.64
CA ARG A 84 18.01 8.31 -8.77
C ARG A 84 17.32 8.52 -7.42
N ALA A 85 17.48 9.70 -6.80
CA ALA A 85 16.85 10.03 -5.53
C ALA A 85 15.30 10.06 -5.65
N SER A 86 14.79 10.66 -6.73
CA SER A 86 13.35 10.70 -7.01
C SER A 86 12.79 9.30 -7.29
N LEU A 87 13.53 8.49 -8.06
CA LEU A 87 13.14 7.10 -8.33
C LEU A 87 13.07 6.28 -7.04
N LEU A 88 14.06 6.41 -6.15
CA LEU A 88 14.08 5.71 -4.87
C LEU A 88 12.90 6.15 -3.98
N SER A 89 12.63 7.44 -3.91
CA SER A 89 11.50 7.98 -3.12
C SER A 89 10.15 7.44 -3.61
N LEU A 90 9.96 7.40 -4.92
CA LEU A 90 8.75 6.83 -5.54
C LEU A 90 8.65 5.32 -5.34
N ALA A 91 9.77 4.58 -5.41
CA ALA A 91 9.81 3.16 -5.14
C ALA A 91 9.44 2.84 -3.67
N ILE A 92 9.95 3.63 -2.72
CA ILE A 92 9.58 3.51 -1.30
C ILE A 92 8.08 3.80 -1.14
N ALA A 93 7.58 4.90 -1.67
CA ALA A 93 6.16 5.25 -1.59
C ALA A 93 5.25 4.18 -2.20
N PHE A 94 5.68 3.58 -3.33
CA PHE A 94 4.97 2.46 -3.95
C PHE A 94 4.96 1.21 -3.06
N ALA A 95 6.04 0.93 -2.36
CA ALA A 95 6.17 -0.27 -1.52
C ALA A 95 5.38 -0.18 -0.19
N VAL A 96 5.14 1.03 0.32
CA VAL A 96 4.49 1.26 1.63
C VAL A 96 3.21 0.45 1.84
N PRO A 97 2.20 0.42 0.95
CA PRO A 97 0.98 -0.35 1.19
C PRO A 97 1.24 -1.85 1.25
N PHE A 98 2.19 -2.38 0.50
CA PHE A 98 2.51 -3.81 0.50
C PHE A 98 3.26 -4.21 1.76
N VAL A 99 4.17 -3.37 2.26
CA VAL A 99 4.81 -3.55 3.57
C VAL A 99 3.77 -3.52 4.68
N TRP A 100 2.82 -2.59 4.62
CA TRP A 100 1.70 -2.52 5.55
C TRP A 100 0.89 -3.82 5.56
N TYR A 101 0.51 -4.34 4.40
CA TYR A 101 -0.25 -5.59 4.27
C TYR A 101 0.54 -6.80 4.75
N PHE A 102 1.85 -6.80 4.59
CA PHE A 102 2.72 -7.85 5.10
C PHE A 102 2.82 -7.82 6.63
N LEU A 103 3.02 -6.64 7.21
CA LEU A 103 3.20 -6.47 8.65
C LEU A 103 1.89 -6.63 9.44
N LEU A 104 0.78 -6.12 8.91
CA LEU A 104 -0.52 -6.10 9.59
C LEU A 104 -1.55 -6.95 8.85
N ARG A 105 -1.21 -8.22 8.62
CA ARG A 105 -2.01 -9.15 7.81
C ARG A 105 -3.43 -9.32 8.30
N ASN A 106 -3.63 -9.65 9.58
CA ASN A 106 -4.96 -9.85 10.14
C ASN A 106 -5.79 -8.57 10.09
N HIS A 107 -5.19 -7.45 10.49
CA HIS A 107 -5.86 -6.15 10.42
C HIS A 107 -6.29 -5.81 8.98
N SER A 108 -5.41 -6.03 8.01
CA SER A 108 -5.67 -5.70 6.61
C SER A 108 -6.66 -6.65 5.95
N LEU A 109 -6.78 -7.89 6.43
CA LEU A 109 -7.78 -8.85 5.95
C LEU A 109 -9.17 -8.51 6.49
N VAL A 110 -9.29 -8.29 7.80
CA VAL A 110 -10.57 -8.00 8.48
C VAL A 110 -11.12 -6.65 8.04
N HIS A 111 -10.26 -5.64 7.93
CA HIS A 111 -10.65 -4.27 7.57
C HIS A 111 -10.35 -3.93 6.10
N CYS A 112 -10.44 -4.90 5.19
CA CYS A 112 -10.14 -4.70 3.76
C CYS A 112 -10.96 -3.56 3.14
N TRP A 113 -12.20 -3.32 3.60
CA TRP A 113 -13.06 -2.21 3.16
C TRP A 113 -12.48 -0.80 3.45
N MET A 114 -11.50 -0.72 4.35
CA MET A 114 -10.80 0.51 4.69
C MET A 114 -9.35 0.48 4.20
N THR A 115 -8.65 -0.65 4.37
CA THR A 115 -7.21 -0.75 4.12
C THR A 115 -6.83 -0.73 2.63
N TYR A 116 -7.77 -1.06 1.71
CA TYR A 116 -7.53 -0.91 0.27
C TYR A 116 -7.15 0.53 -0.11
N ARG A 117 -7.57 1.52 0.66
CA ARG A 117 -7.22 2.94 0.44
C ARG A 117 -5.72 3.19 0.51
N ASN A 118 -4.97 2.35 1.21
CA ASN A 118 -3.52 2.44 1.27
C ASN A 118 -2.89 2.26 -0.13
N LEU A 119 -3.57 1.54 -1.05
CA LEU A 119 -3.13 1.41 -2.44
C LEU A 119 -3.08 2.75 -3.17
N SER A 120 -3.77 3.77 -2.68
CA SER A 120 -3.66 5.14 -3.24
C SER A 120 -2.23 5.67 -3.23
N ALA A 121 -1.43 5.30 -2.23
CA ALA A 121 -0.01 5.67 -2.17
C ALA A 121 0.78 5.05 -3.34
N ALA A 122 0.52 3.78 -3.67
CA ALA A 122 1.15 3.13 -4.81
C ALA A 122 0.69 3.75 -6.15
N VAL A 123 -0.60 4.03 -6.28
CA VAL A 123 -1.15 4.70 -7.47
C VAL A 123 -0.56 6.11 -7.62
N PHE A 124 -0.47 6.86 -6.53
CA PHE A 124 0.14 8.20 -6.53
C PHE A 124 1.62 8.14 -6.91
N ALA A 125 2.38 7.18 -6.37
CA ALA A 125 3.79 6.99 -6.71
C ALA A 125 3.98 6.63 -8.19
N LEU A 126 3.15 5.75 -8.74
CA LEU A 126 3.17 5.42 -10.17
C LEU A 126 2.82 6.63 -11.03
N SER A 127 1.74 7.34 -10.70
CA SER A 127 1.31 8.53 -11.44
C SER A 127 2.37 9.63 -11.41
N GLY A 128 2.95 9.89 -10.23
CA GLY A 128 4.06 10.83 -10.08
C GLY A 128 5.29 10.41 -10.88
N GLY A 129 5.65 9.12 -10.84
CA GLY A 129 6.73 8.58 -11.65
C GLY A 129 6.50 8.78 -13.16
N LEU A 130 5.27 8.60 -13.61
CA LEU A 130 4.90 8.83 -15.00
C LEU A 130 4.95 10.32 -15.37
N CYS A 131 4.32 11.17 -14.56
CA CYS A 131 4.24 12.61 -14.84
C CYS A 131 5.61 13.29 -14.84
N PHE A 132 6.47 12.95 -13.89
CA PHE A 132 7.77 13.57 -13.72
C PHE A 132 8.92 12.83 -14.42
N GLY A 133 8.74 11.52 -14.69
CA GLY A 133 9.76 10.68 -15.30
C GLY A 133 9.72 10.65 -16.82
N LEU A 134 8.58 10.92 -17.43
CA LEU A 134 8.43 10.91 -18.88
C LEU A 134 8.85 12.25 -19.48
N LYS A 135 9.97 12.26 -20.21
CA LYS A 135 10.41 13.41 -21.00
C LYS A 135 10.10 13.17 -22.47
N GLY A 136 9.50 14.15 -23.12
CA GLY A 136 9.27 14.12 -24.57
C GLY A 136 10.59 14.12 -25.35
N ASN A 137 10.67 13.34 -26.40
CA ASN A 137 11.85 13.23 -27.27
C ASN A 137 11.95 14.39 -28.29
N GLY A 138 11.36 15.53 -28.05
CA GLY A 138 11.25 16.58 -29.09
C GLY A 138 11.58 18.01 -28.67
N PHE A 139 11.91 18.25 -27.42
CA PHE A 139 12.31 19.60 -27.03
C PHE A 139 13.83 19.65 -26.80
N PRO A 140 14.57 20.44 -27.60
CA PRO A 140 15.95 20.74 -27.26
C PRO A 140 15.97 21.45 -25.91
N GLU A 141 16.82 20.99 -25.02
CA GLU A 141 17.15 21.72 -23.77
C GLU A 141 17.88 23.00 -24.23
N ASN A 142 17.22 24.16 -24.07
CA ASN A 142 17.87 25.47 -24.21
C ASN A 142 18.72 25.74 -22.98
#